data_0fa0e5e4a9e571f998d1dca983d39577
#
_entry.id   0fa0e5e4a9e571f998d1dca983d39577
#
_cell.length_a   1.000
_cell.length_b   1.000
_cell.length_c   1.000
_cell.angle_alpha   90.00
_cell.angle_beta   90.00
_cell.angle_gamma   90.00
#
_symmetry.space_group_name_H-M   'P 1'
#
loop_
_entity.id
_entity.type
_entity.pdbx_description
1 polymer ?
#
loop_
_entity_poly.entity_id
_entity_poly.type
_entity_poly.pdbx_seq_one_letter_code
_entity_poly.pdbx_strand_id
1 'polypeptide(L)'
;MNFETIAAQAAHQIDPATGAVAPPIYLSTTFERDADGEYSRGFVYSRVDNPNRHALEECLALLEGGETGNAASAAFASGSAATAAVFQALAPGDHVIAPDDCYHGTSRMLREVFAPWGVETSFVDMTDADAVQRSVRPNTRLVWVETPSNPLLKITDIARMAAIAHSAGAACACDNTWASPMLQRPFESDADLVVHSTTKYLSGHEDVTGGAVVGREDSPFFQRVRLIQNLCGAVPSPFDCWLTLRGIRTLPVRMRAHSANAGQLARFLEDHSQVSAVHYPGLPDHPGHDIAARQMSDFGGMLSFQVAGGREAAMAVAAGVKLFVRATSLGGTQSLIEHRASIEGPDTTTPDDLLRVSVGLENADDLIGDLAQALG
;
A
#
# COMPACT_ATOMS: atom_id res chain seq x y z
N MET A 1 -15.40 -3.50 -17.38
CA MET A 1 -15.74 -2.09 -16.97
C MET A 1 -14.46 -1.29 -16.79
N ASN A 2 -14.54 0.05 -16.92
CA ASN A 2 -13.41 0.92 -16.61
C ASN A 2 -13.23 1.05 -15.10
N PHE A 3 -12.01 1.35 -14.66
CA PHE A 3 -11.62 1.43 -13.25
C PHE A 3 -12.55 2.35 -12.43
N GLU A 4 -12.86 3.55 -12.94
CA GLU A 4 -13.73 4.51 -12.28
C GLU A 4 -15.15 3.98 -12.05
N THR A 5 -15.65 3.17 -12.98
CA THR A 5 -16.97 2.55 -12.84
C THR A 5 -16.95 1.46 -11.75
N ILE A 6 -15.90 0.62 -11.74
CA ILE A 6 -15.72 -0.39 -10.68
C ILE A 6 -15.63 0.28 -9.32
N ALA A 7 -14.81 1.31 -9.19
CA ALA A 7 -14.64 2.05 -7.94
C ALA A 7 -15.96 2.73 -7.50
N ALA A 8 -16.63 3.46 -8.39
CA ALA A 8 -17.88 4.16 -8.06
C ALA A 8 -19.01 3.20 -7.66
N GLN A 9 -19.01 1.98 -8.19
CA GLN A 9 -19.98 0.93 -7.90
C GLN A 9 -19.49 -0.08 -6.86
N ALA A 10 -18.42 0.23 -6.13
CA ALA A 10 -17.91 -0.64 -5.07
C ALA A 10 -19.03 -1.09 -4.11
N ALA A 11 -19.17 -2.41 -3.95
CA ALA A 11 -20.27 -3.06 -3.20
C ALA A 11 -21.69 -2.62 -3.65
N HIS A 12 -21.88 -2.38 -4.95
CA HIS A 12 -23.20 -2.03 -5.47
C HIS A 12 -24.13 -3.25 -5.44
N GLN A 13 -24.83 -3.39 -4.32
CA GLN A 13 -25.92 -4.35 -4.15
C GLN A 13 -27.11 -3.62 -3.57
N ILE A 14 -28.23 -3.60 -4.30
CA ILE A 14 -29.50 -3.10 -3.76
C ILE A 14 -30.00 -4.13 -2.75
N ASP A 15 -30.23 -3.70 -1.52
CA ASP A 15 -30.80 -4.58 -0.49
C ASP A 15 -32.19 -5.09 -0.93
N PRO A 16 -32.34 -6.40 -1.13
CA PRO A 16 -33.61 -6.95 -1.63
C PRO A 16 -34.77 -6.81 -0.65
N ALA A 17 -34.50 -6.63 0.63
CA ALA A 17 -35.53 -6.51 1.66
C ALA A 17 -36.08 -5.08 1.76
N THR A 18 -35.25 -4.08 1.53
CA THR A 18 -35.61 -2.66 1.77
C THR A 18 -35.52 -1.79 0.52
N GLY A 19 -34.82 -2.23 -0.54
CA GLY A 19 -34.47 -1.42 -1.69
C GLY A 19 -33.37 -0.38 -1.42
N ALA A 20 -32.65 -0.47 -0.30
CA ALA A 20 -31.60 0.46 0.04
C ALA A 20 -30.44 0.36 -0.97
N VAL A 21 -29.96 1.52 -1.46
CA VAL A 21 -28.86 1.62 -2.43
C VAL A 21 -27.50 1.52 -1.75
N ALA A 22 -27.37 2.02 -0.51
CA ALA A 22 -26.17 1.82 0.30
C ALA A 22 -26.26 0.45 0.99
N PRO A 23 -25.16 -0.38 0.95
CA PRO A 23 -25.20 -1.68 1.59
C PRO A 23 -25.37 -1.55 3.10
N PRO A 24 -26.15 -2.43 3.75
CA PRO A 24 -26.25 -2.48 5.21
C PRO A 24 -24.94 -2.94 5.84
N ILE A 25 -24.78 -2.66 7.15
CA ILE A 25 -23.65 -3.15 7.95
C ILE A 25 -24.11 -4.38 8.73
N TYR A 26 -23.52 -5.54 8.43
CA TYR A 26 -23.86 -6.80 9.05
C TYR A 26 -22.93 -7.11 10.23
N LEU A 27 -23.36 -6.72 11.46
CA LEU A 27 -22.56 -6.93 12.68
C LEU A 27 -22.67 -8.37 13.25
N SER A 28 -23.52 -9.22 12.68
CA SER A 28 -23.71 -10.58 13.16
C SER A 28 -22.39 -11.38 13.11
N THR A 29 -22.07 -12.08 14.20
CA THR A 29 -20.92 -12.98 14.26
C THR A 29 -21.26 -14.39 13.77
N THR A 30 -22.54 -14.79 13.78
CA THR A 30 -23.00 -16.11 13.38
C THR A 30 -24.24 -15.99 12.50
N PHE A 31 -24.43 -16.99 11.65
CA PHE A 31 -25.52 -17.02 10.68
C PHE A 31 -26.34 -18.30 10.86
N GLU A 32 -27.64 -18.22 10.53
CA GLU A 32 -28.57 -19.34 10.67
C GLU A 32 -28.20 -20.48 9.71
N ARG A 33 -28.16 -21.68 10.23
CA ARG A 33 -28.02 -22.91 9.45
C ARG A 33 -29.38 -23.38 8.98
N ASP A 34 -29.47 -23.85 7.73
CA ASP A 34 -30.71 -24.39 7.16
C ASP A 34 -31.10 -25.71 7.84
N ALA A 35 -32.38 -26.09 7.69
CA ALA A 35 -32.93 -27.28 8.35
C ALA A 35 -32.29 -28.60 7.86
N ASP A 36 -31.74 -28.60 6.62
CA ASP A 36 -31.00 -29.74 6.05
C ASP A 36 -29.53 -29.81 6.52
N GLY A 37 -29.09 -28.83 7.32
CA GLY A 37 -27.75 -28.78 7.84
C GLY A 37 -26.75 -28.01 6.97
N GLU A 38 -27.19 -27.39 5.89
CA GLU A 38 -26.35 -26.57 4.99
C GLU A 38 -26.43 -25.07 5.35
N TYR A 39 -25.62 -24.26 4.69
CA TYR A 39 -25.62 -22.81 4.77
C TYR A 39 -25.84 -22.23 3.35
N SER A 40 -27.06 -22.37 2.81
CA SER A 40 -27.40 -22.00 1.44
C SER A 40 -27.15 -20.53 1.11
N ARG A 41 -27.09 -19.65 2.14
CA ARG A 41 -26.77 -18.22 2.01
C ARG A 41 -25.27 -17.93 1.98
N GLY A 42 -24.40 -18.94 2.13
CA GLY A 42 -22.95 -18.85 2.03
C GLY A 42 -22.19 -18.40 3.28
N PHE A 43 -22.88 -17.83 4.28
CA PHE A 43 -22.25 -17.34 5.51
C PHE A 43 -22.48 -18.26 6.69
N VAL A 44 -21.41 -18.53 7.45
CA VAL A 44 -21.41 -19.43 8.63
C VAL A 44 -21.06 -18.66 9.89
N TYR A 45 -19.92 -17.98 9.87
CA TYR A 45 -19.34 -17.26 10.99
C TYR A 45 -18.45 -16.11 10.51
N SER A 46 -18.56 -14.94 11.13
CA SER A 46 -17.98 -13.69 10.64
C SER A 46 -16.45 -13.72 10.50
N ARG A 47 -15.73 -14.51 11.29
CA ARG A 47 -14.28 -14.70 11.11
C ARG A 47 -13.97 -15.42 9.79
N VAL A 48 -14.81 -16.38 9.38
CA VAL A 48 -14.61 -17.11 8.11
C VAL A 48 -15.03 -16.24 6.94
N ASP A 49 -16.27 -15.71 6.98
CA ASP A 49 -16.76 -14.73 6.01
C ASP A 49 -17.87 -13.86 6.60
N ASN A 50 -18.00 -12.63 6.04
CA ASN A 50 -19.02 -11.64 6.43
C ASN A 50 -19.42 -10.83 5.19
N PRO A 51 -20.71 -10.50 4.97
CA PRO A 51 -21.16 -9.81 3.76
C PRO A 51 -20.39 -8.53 3.41
N ASN A 52 -20.03 -7.71 4.41
CA ASN A 52 -19.28 -6.47 4.17
C ASN A 52 -17.81 -6.76 3.79
N ARG A 53 -17.17 -7.75 4.43
CA ARG A 53 -15.82 -8.15 4.07
C ARG A 53 -15.78 -8.82 2.69
N HIS A 54 -16.72 -9.69 2.42
CA HIS A 54 -16.88 -10.33 1.11
C HIS A 54 -16.96 -9.28 -0.02
N ALA A 55 -17.83 -8.31 0.13
CA ALA A 55 -17.98 -7.21 -0.83
C ALA A 55 -16.69 -6.36 -0.98
N LEU A 56 -15.93 -6.14 0.11
CA LEU A 56 -14.64 -5.47 0.03
C LEU A 56 -13.61 -6.31 -0.72
N GLU A 57 -13.55 -7.62 -0.44
CA GLU A 57 -12.63 -8.55 -1.09
C GLU A 57 -12.94 -8.66 -2.59
N GLU A 58 -14.19 -8.79 -2.99
CA GLU A 58 -14.60 -8.77 -4.41
C GLU A 58 -14.20 -7.45 -5.09
N CYS A 59 -14.46 -6.31 -4.46
CA CYS A 59 -14.10 -5.00 -5.01
C CYS A 59 -12.58 -4.88 -5.23
N LEU A 60 -11.75 -5.26 -4.26
CA LEU A 60 -10.30 -5.18 -4.36
C LEU A 60 -9.74 -6.12 -5.43
N ALA A 61 -10.31 -7.33 -5.56
CA ALA A 61 -9.95 -8.26 -6.62
C ALA A 61 -10.24 -7.67 -8.01
N LEU A 62 -11.37 -7.00 -8.20
CA LEU A 62 -11.73 -6.34 -9.46
C LEU A 62 -10.84 -5.13 -9.76
N LEU A 63 -10.48 -4.33 -8.76
CA LEU A 63 -9.64 -3.14 -8.95
C LEU A 63 -8.22 -3.50 -9.36
N GLU A 64 -7.64 -4.56 -8.81
CA GLU A 64 -6.29 -5.01 -9.17
C GLU A 64 -6.28 -5.94 -10.39
N GLY A 65 -7.17 -6.91 -10.43
CA GLY A 65 -7.17 -7.97 -11.46
C GLY A 65 -8.01 -7.67 -12.70
N GLY A 66 -8.90 -6.69 -12.65
CA GLY A 66 -9.89 -6.44 -13.71
C GLY A 66 -10.96 -7.56 -13.82
N GLU A 67 -11.89 -7.40 -14.77
CA GLU A 67 -13.03 -8.34 -14.92
C GLU A 67 -12.64 -9.71 -15.49
N THR A 68 -11.53 -9.80 -16.19
CA THR A 68 -11.07 -11.04 -16.85
C THR A 68 -10.01 -11.79 -16.05
N GLY A 69 -9.54 -11.19 -14.95
CA GLY A 69 -8.51 -11.78 -14.09
C GLY A 69 -9.11 -12.84 -13.16
N ASN A 70 -8.39 -13.93 -12.96
CA ASN A 70 -8.65 -14.92 -11.91
C ASN A 70 -8.11 -14.39 -10.56
N ALA A 71 -8.46 -13.13 -10.22
CA ALA A 71 -8.01 -12.49 -9.00
C ALA A 71 -9.00 -12.72 -7.86
N ALA A 72 -8.48 -13.00 -6.68
CA ALA A 72 -9.21 -13.04 -5.43
C ALA A 72 -8.47 -12.22 -4.37
N SER A 73 -9.17 -11.79 -3.34
CA SER A 73 -8.60 -10.94 -2.30
C SER A 73 -8.89 -11.50 -0.92
N ALA A 74 -8.01 -11.22 0.03
CA ALA A 74 -8.16 -11.52 1.46
C ALA A 74 -7.94 -10.22 2.25
N ALA A 75 -8.97 -9.77 2.98
CA ALA A 75 -8.91 -8.53 3.77
C ALA A 75 -8.49 -8.81 5.22
N PHE A 76 -7.67 -7.90 5.77
CA PHE A 76 -7.07 -8.00 7.10
C PHE A 76 -7.33 -6.75 7.94
N ALA A 77 -7.26 -6.89 9.26
CA ALA A 77 -7.47 -5.80 10.22
C ALA A 77 -6.41 -4.67 10.16
N SER A 78 -5.31 -4.88 9.45
CA SER A 78 -4.27 -3.86 9.21
C SER A 78 -3.38 -4.24 8.02
N GLY A 79 -2.68 -3.27 7.44
CA GLY A 79 -1.64 -3.54 6.44
C GLY A 79 -0.56 -4.47 6.97
N SER A 80 -0.12 -4.28 8.21
CA SER A 80 0.87 -5.17 8.86
C SER A 80 0.36 -6.61 9.00
N ALA A 81 -0.94 -6.83 9.26
CA ALA A 81 -1.52 -8.17 9.30
C ALA A 81 -1.57 -8.82 7.90
N ALA A 82 -1.83 -8.04 6.86
CA ALA A 82 -1.76 -8.50 5.47
C ALA A 82 -0.34 -8.91 5.08
N THR A 83 0.66 -8.06 5.35
CA THR A 83 2.09 -8.33 5.15
C THR A 83 2.54 -9.57 5.94
N ALA A 84 2.15 -9.65 7.22
CA ALA A 84 2.48 -10.80 8.07
C ALA A 84 1.88 -12.11 7.52
N ALA A 85 0.67 -12.10 6.96
CA ALA A 85 0.05 -13.28 6.38
C ALA A 85 0.81 -13.80 5.14
N VAL A 86 1.41 -12.91 4.35
CA VAL A 86 2.29 -13.29 3.24
C VAL A 86 3.54 -13.98 3.76
N PHE A 87 4.20 -13.43 4.79
CA PHE A 87 5.40 -14.04 5.36
C PHE A 87 5.08 -15.33 6.15
N GLN A 88 3.92 -15.43 6.80
CA GLN A 88 3.45 -16.67 7.44
C GLN A 88 3.15 -17.80 6.44
N ALA A 89 2.96 -17.49 5.17
CA ALA A 89 2.79 -18.50 4.13
C ALA A 89 4.10 -19.23 3.79
N LEU A 90 5.25 -18.70 4.20
CA LEU A 90 6.56 -19.31 4.07
C LEU A 90 6.80 -20.38 5.13
N ALA A 91 7.76 -21.27 4.86
CA ALA A 91 8.23 -22.27 5.81
C ALA A 91 9.55 -21.85 6.47
N PRO A 92 9.91 -22.38 7.65
CA PRO A 92 11.25 -22.24 8.20
C PRO A 92 12.32 -22.73 7.20
N GLY A 93 13.35 -21.94 7.00
CA GLY A 93 14.39 -22.17 6.01
C GLY A 93 14.14 -21.54 4.64
N ASP A 94 12.95 -20.99 4.38
CA ASP A 94 12.68 -20.22 3.18
C ASP A 94 13.38 -18.85 3.22
N HIS A 95 13.78 -18.36 2.04
CA HIS A 95 14.48 -17.09 1.90
C HIS A 95 13.61 -16.06 1.18
N VAL A 96 13.65 -14.82 1.70
CA VAL A 96 13.00 -13.63 1.16
C VAL A 96 14.06 -12.64 0.69
N ILE A 97 13.85 -12.05 -0.48
CA ILE A 97 14.59 -10.86 -0.94
C ILE A 97 13.64 -9.67 -0.76
N ALA A 98 14.08 -8.64 -0.03
CA ALA A 98 13.29 -7.45 0.31
C ALA A 98 14.09 -6.16 0.06
N PRO A 99 13.43 -5.00 -0.20
CA PRO A 99 14.13 -3.73 -0.34
C PRO A 99 14.85 -3.32 0.94
N ASP A 100 16.01 -2.70 0.80
CA ASP A 100 16.77 -2.14 1.92
C ASP A 100 16.12 -0.89 2.52
N ASP A 101 15.27 -0.20 1.76
CA ASP A 101 14.52 0.99 2.14
C ASP A 101 12.99 0.79 2.11
N CYS A 102 12.49 -0.42 2.38
CA CYS A 102 11.06 -0.66 2.53
C CYS A 102 10.50 -0.02 3.82
N TYR A 103 9.17 0.02 3.92
CA TYR A 103 8.50 0.46 5.15
C TYR A 103 9.16 -0.15 6.40
N HIS A 104 9.56 0.73 7.33
CA HIS A 104 10.30 0.32 8.54
C HIS A 104 9.63 -0.83 9.31
N GLY A 105 8.29 -0.85 9.36
CA GLY A 105 7.54 -1.96 9.97
C GLY A 105 7.74 -3.29 9.27
N THR A 106 7.89 -3.32 7.94
CA THR A 106 8.16 -4.55 7.16
C THR A 106 9.55 -5.08 7.44
N SER A 107 10.58 -4.22 7.44
CA SER A 107 11.95 -4.64 7.72
C SER A 107 12.09 -5.16 9.16
N ARG A 108 11.48 -4.50 10.15
CA ARG A 108 11.45 -4.97 11.54
C ARG A 108 10.71 -6.29 11.69
N MET A 109 9.58 -6.44 11.00
CA MET A 109 8.81 -7.69 11.02
C MET A 109 9.64 -8.87 10.53
N LEU A 110 10.38 -8.71 9.42
CA LEU A 110 11.28 -9.75 8.92
C LEU A 110 12.41 -10.05 9.89
N ARG A 111 13.06 -9.03 10.49
CA ARG A 111 14.20 -9.19 11.40
C ARG A 111 13.80 -9.71 12.79
N GLU A 112 12.72 -9.18 13.37
CA GLU A 112 12.39 -9.40 14.78
C GLU A 112 11.36 -10.51 14.99
N VAL A 113 10.50 -10.78 13.99
CA VAL A 113 9.43 -11.78 14.10
C VAL A 113 9.75 -13.01 13.26
N PHE A 114 10.05 -12.84 11.97
CA PHE A 114 10.18 -13.98 11.05
C PHE A 114 11.58 -14.60 11.03
N ALA A 115 12.65 -13.84 11.28
CA ALA A 115 13.98 -14.43 11.42
C ALA A 115 14.05 -15.44 12.61
N PRO A 116 13.48 -15.16 13.80
CA PRO A 116 13.34 -16.16 14.85
C PRO A 116 12.49 -17.40 14.47
N TRP A 117 11.60 -17.27 13.49
CA TRP A 117 10.83 -18.41 12.95
C TRP A 117 11.61 -19.21 11.90
N GLY A 118 12.81 -18.77 11.55
CA GLY A 118 13.69 -19.43 10.58
C GLY A 118 13.52 -18.94 9.14
N VAL A 119 12.81 -17.84 8.88
CA VAL A 119 12.77 -17.19 7.57
C VAL A 119 14.06 -16.38 7.40
N GLU A 120 14.82 -16.68 6.33
CA GLU A 120 16.00 -15.93 5.98
C GLU A 120 15.66 -14.71 5.14
N THR A 121 16.37 -13.59 5.29
CA THR A 121 16.11 -12.39 4.50
C THR A 121 17.40 -11.76 3.99
N SER A 122 17.40 -11.39 2.71
CA SER A 122 18.39 -10.48 2.11
C SER A 122 17.74 -9.14 1.82
N PHE A 123 18.26 -8.06 2.42
CA PHE A 123 17.85 -6.70 2.11
C PHE A 123 18.79 -6.14 1.03
N VAL A 124 18.22 -5.65 -0.06
CA VAL A 124 18.99 -5.20 -1.25
C VAL A 124 18.39 -3.92 -1.82
N ASP A 125 19.20 -3.10 -2.48
CA ASP A 125 18.69 -2.00 -3.31
C ASP A 125 18.00 -2.60 -4.54
N MET A 126 16.67 -2.53 -4.60
CA MET A 126 15.89 -3.10 -5.69
C MET A 126 15.87 -2.24 -6.96
N THR A 127 16.52 -1.08 -6.95
CA THR A 127 16.79 -0.34 -8.19
C THR A 127 17.92 -0.98 -9.00
N ASP A 128 18.78 -1.80 -8.35
CA ASP A 128 19.80 -2.63 -8.99
C ASP A 128 19.31 -4.09 -9.17
N ALA A 129 18.73 -4.38 -10.34
CA ALA A 129 18.24 -5.72 -10.65
C ALA A 129 19.33 -6.80 -10.62
N ASP A 130 20.59 -6.44 -10.90
CA ASP A 130 21.71 -7.38 -10.84
C ASP A 130 22.07 -7.70 -9.39
N ALA A 131 21.93 -6.75 -8.45
CA ALA A 131 22.07 -7.04 -7.02
C ALA A 131 20.98 -7.99 -6.53
N VAL A 132 19.73 -7.81 -6.97
CA VAL A 132 18.62 -8.73 -6.68
C VAL A 132 18.93 -10.13 -7.22
N GLN A 133 19.35 -10.22 -8.48
CA GLN A 133 19.71 -11.51 -9.12
C GLN A 133 20.85 -12.24 -8.37
N ARG A 134 21.87 -11.50 -7.92
CA ARG A 134 22.99 -12.07 -7.13
C ARG A 134 22.56 -12.56 -5.75
N SER A 135 21.46 -12.02 -5.21
CA SER A 135 20.91 -12.37 -3.89
C SER A 135 20.01 -13.61 -3.91
N VAL A 136 19.68 -14.13 -5.10
CA VAL A 136 18.88 -15.35 -5.25
C VAL A 136 19.63 -16.55 -4.69
N ARG A 137 18.95 -17.38 -3.92
CA ARG A 137 19.44 -18.63 -3.30
C ARG A 137 18.55 -19.81 -3.69
N PRO A 138 19.02 -21.06 -3.53
CA PRO A 138 18.19 -22.24 -3.83
C PRO A 138 16.89 -22.33 -3.00
N ASN A 139 16.89 -21.71 -1.80
CA ASN A 139 15.76 -21.63 -0.90
C ASN A 139 14.98 -20.29 -1.02
N THR A 140 15.25 -19.45 -2.02
CA THR A 140 14.44 -18.25 -2.27
C THR A 140 13.02 -18.67 -2.66
N ARG A 141 12.02 -18.11 -1.96
CA ARG A 141 10.59 -18.38 -2.19
C ARG A 141 9.77 -17.12 -2.39
N LEU A 142 10.32 -15.96 -2.04
CA LEU A 142 9.63 -14.69 -2.17
C LEU A 142 10.60 -13.58 -2.55
N VAL A 143 10.22 -12.78 -3.55
CA VAL A 143 10.77 -11.45 -3.80
C VAL A 143 9.68 -10.46 -3.40
N TRP A 144 9.93 -9.71 -2.32
CA TRP A 144 9.04 -8.67 -1.80
C TRP A 144 9.44 -7.33 -2.40
N VAL A 145 8.55 -6.72 -3.14
CA VAL A 145 8.73 -5.40 -3.77
C VAL A 145 7.90 -4.38 -3.03
N GLU A 146 8.44 -3.18 -2.80
CA GLU A 146 7.69 -2.00 -2.37
C GLU A 146 8.07 -0.85 -3.29
N THR A 147 7.11 -0.34 -4.07
CA THR A 147 7.37 0.70 -5.06
C THR A 147 6.14 1.59 -5.31
N PRO A 148 6.28 2.94 -5.18
CA PRO A 148 7.46 3.67 -4.68
C PRO A 148 7.84 3.27 -3.25
N SER A 149 9.14 3.31 -2.92
CA SER A 149 9.65 2.95 -1.58
C SER A 149 9.36 4.04 -0.53
N ASN A 150 9.51 3.70 0.74
CA ASN A 150 9.25 4.61 1.86
C ASN A 150 10.49 4.72 2.76
N PRO A 151 11.16 5.90 2.85
CA PRO A 151 10.62 7.21 2.46
C PRO A 151 11.20 7.84 1.18
N LEU A 152 12.15 7.18 0.51
CA LEU A 152 12.94 7.80 -0.56
C LEU A 152 12.27 7.78 -1.94
N LEU A 153 11.10 7.18 -2.07
CA LEU A 153 10.37 7.04 -3.34
C LEU A 153 11.20 6.40 -4.46
N LYS A 154 12.16 5.53 -4.12
CA LYS A 154 12.85 4.72 -5.12
C LYS A 154 11.85 3.90 -5.93
N ILE A 155 12.08 3.79 -7.22
CA ILE A 155 11.21 3.03 -8.12
C ILE A 155 11.87 1.72 -8.51
N THR A 156 11.18 0.63 -8.24
CA THR A 156 11.56 -0.72 -8.63
C THR A 156 10.81 -1.14 -9.88
N ASP A 157 11.48 -1.70 -10.87
CA ASP A 157 10.86 -2.30 -12.06
C ASP A 157 10.20 -3.63 -11.66
N ILE A 158 8.87 -3.62 -11.53
CA ILE A 158 8.09 -4.78 -11.05
C ILE A 158 8.25 -5.96 -12.00
N ALA A 159 8.16 -5.74 -13.32
CA ALA A 159 8.29 -6.81 -14.31
C ALA A 159 9.67 -7.49 -14.24
N ARG A 160 10.72 -6.72 -14.01
CA ARG A 160 12.07 -7.27 -13.85
C ARG A 160 12.19 -8.11 -12.57
N MET A 161 11.59 -7.65 -11.45
CA MET A 161 11.58 -8.40 -10.19
C MET A 161 10.75 -9.68 -10.30
N ALA A 162 9.61 -9.64 -10.96
CA ALA A 162 8.79 -10.82 -11.22
C ALA A 162 9.56 -11.86 -12.06
N ALA A 163 10.25 -11.42 -13.12
CA ALA A 163 11.06 -12.32 -13.93
C ALA A 163 12.20 -12.99 -13.13
N ILE A 164 12.87 -12.25 -12.24
CA ILE A 164 13.90 -12.80 -11.34
C ILE A 164 13.27 -13.81 -10.37
N ALA A 165 12.16 -13.48 -9.73
CA ALA A 165 11.45 -14.36 -8.81
C ALA A 165 11.07 -15.68 -9.51
N HIS A 166 10.40 -15.59 -10.65
CA HIS A 166 9.94 -16.76 -11.39
C HIS A 166 11.08 -17.65 -11.87
N SER A 167 12.21 -17.06 -12.30
CA SER A 167 13.40 -17.83 -12.70
C SER A 167 13.98 -18.65 -11.54
N ALA A 168 13.76 -18.20 -10.30
CA ALA A 168 14.17 -18.88 -9.07
C ALA A 168 13.10 -19.84 -8.51
N GLY A 169 11.92 -19.92 -9.14
CA GLY A 169 10.77 -20.67 -8.62
C GLY A 169 10.16 -20.02 -7.37
N ALA A 170 10.36 -18.72 -7.21
CA ALA A 170 9.81 -17.89 -6.13
C ALA A 170 8.61 -17.06 -6.60
N ALA A 171 7.77 -16.62 -5.67
CA ALA A 171 6.71 -15.67 -5.94
C ALA A 171 7.24 -14.22 -5.89
N CYS A 172 6.60 -13.32 -6.65
CA CYS A 172 6.77 -11.87 -6.56
C CYS A 172 5.56 -11.24 -5.88
N ALA A 173 5.75 -10.63 -4.72
CA ALA A 173 4.72 -9.86 -4.03
C ALA A 173 5.06 -8.37 -4.08
N CYS A 174 4.09 -7.53 -4.45
CA CYS A 174 4.26 -6.09 -4.52
C CYS A 174 3.36 -5.38 -3.49
N ASP A 175 3.97 -4.65 -2.56
CA ASP A 175 3.24 -3.67 -1.76
C ASP A 175 2.94 -2.45 -2.63
N ASN A 176 1.67 -2.33 -3.03
CA ASN A 176 1.14 -1.31 -3.92
C ASN A 176 0.42 -0.17 -3.16
N THR A 177 0.69 -0.05 -1.87
CA THR A 177 -0.03 0.88 -0.99
C THR A 177 0.07 2.34 -1.45
N TRP A 178 1.26 2.78 -1.89
CA TRP A 178 1.49 4.19 -2.24
C TRP A 178 0.93 4.57 -3.61
N ALA A 179 0.95 3.66 -4.56
CA ALA A 179 0.39 3.90 -5.88
C ALA A 179 -1.13 3.68 -5.91
N SER A 180 -1.64 2.76 -5.10
CA SER A 180 -3.01 2.23 -5.19
C SER A 180 -3.31 1.58 -6.55
N PRO A 181 -4.37 0.78 -6.70
CA PRO A 181 -4.73 0.19 -7.98
C PRO A 181 -5.15 1.22 -9.03
N MET A 182 -5.38 2.48 -8.64
CA MET A 182 -5.67 3.57 -9.57
C MET A 182 -4.46 3.97 -10.41
N LEU A 183 -3.26 3.96 -9.83
CA LEU A 183 -2.06 4.43 -10.50
C LEU A 183 -1.15 3.29 -10.98
N GLN A 184 -1.17 2.14 -10.32
CA GLN A 184 -0.31 1.01 -10.65
C GLN A 184 -1.04 -0.30 -10.38
N ARG A 185 -0.92 -1.25 -11.31
CA ARG A 185 -1.52 -2.58 -11.20
C ARG A 185 -0.45 -3.64 -11.40
N PRO A 186 0.17 -4.12 -10.32
CA PRO A 186 1.31 -5.03 -10.38
C PRO A 186 1.07 -6.33 -11.15
N PHE A 187 -0.18 -6.81 -11.25
CA PHE A 187 -0.51 -7.97 -12.08
C PHE A 187 -0.27 -7.76 -13.57
N GLU A 188 -0.31 -6.50 -14.06
CA GLU A 188 0.05 -6.17 -15.45
C GLU A 188 1.56 -6.28 -15.70
N SER A 189 2.35 -6.40 -14.62
CA SER A 189 3.80 -6.60 -14.60
C SER A 189 4.20 -7.96 -14.03
N ASP A 190 3.31 -8.97 -14.13
CA ASP A 190 3.50 -10.35 -13.71
C ASP A 190 3.77 -10.57 -12.22
N ALA A 191 3.41 -9.65 -11.33
CA ALA A 191 3.40 -9.95 -9.90
C ALA A 191 2.40 -11.07 -9.55
N ASP A 192 2.72 -11.90 -8.56
CA ASP A 192 1.86 -13.01 -8.11
C ASP A 192 0.89 -12.56 -7.01
N LEU A 193 1.34 -11.62 -6.18
CA LEU A 193 0.57 -11.06 -5.07
C LEU A 193 0.69 -9.53 -5.06
N VAL A 194 -0.41 -8.88 -4.70
CA VAL A 194 -0.45 -7.44 -4.44
C VAL A 194 -0.89 -7.22 -3.00
N VAL A 195 -0.15 -6.42 -2.25
CA VAL A 195 -0.45 -6.11 -0.85
C VAL A 195 -0.83 -4.64 -0.71
N HIS A 196 -1.81 -4.37 0.13
CA HIS A 196 -2.23 -3.03 0.46
C HIS A 196 -2.39 -2.83 1.97
N SER A 197 -1.92 -1.70 2.46
CA SER A 197 -2.53 -1.09 3.63
C SER A 197 -3.77 -0.31 3.17
N THR A 198 -4.96 -0.88 3.35
CA THR A 198 -6.21 -0.20 2.99
C THR A 198 -6.48 1.04 3.86
N THR A 199 -5.75 1.17 4.97
CA THR A 199 -5.66 2.36 5.84
C THR A 199 -5.37 3.65 5.06
N LYS A 200 -4.66 3.55 3.92
CA LYS A 200 -4.10 4.67 3.16
C LYS A 200 -5.10 5.17 2.11
N TYR A 201 -4.70 5.37 0.88
CA TYR A 201 -5.53 5.90 -0.20
C TYR A 201 -6.85 5.16 -0.41
N LEU A 202 -6.92 3.85 -0.15
CA LEU A 202 -8.14 3.06 -0.34
C LEU A 202 -9.27 3.55 0.57
N SER A 203 -9.04 3.70 1.88
CA SER A 203 -10.01 4.35 2.79
C SER A 203 -10.02 5.86 2.63
N GLY A 204 -8.84 6.50 2.62
CA GLY A 204 -8.61 7.88 2.23
C GLY A 204 -9.15 8.97 3.16
N HIS A 205 -9.51 8.64 4.41
CA HIS A 205 -10.17 9.57 5.35
C HIS A 205 -9.63 9.48 6.78
N GLU A 206 -8.46 8.87 7.01
CA GLU A 206 -7.75 8.72 8.30
C GLU A 206 -8.58 8.06 9.44
N ASP A 207 -9.67 7.37 9.10
CA ASP A 207 -10.68 6.85 10.04
C ASP A 207 -10.74 5.31 10.10
N VAL A 208 -9.94 4.59 9.28
CA VAL A 208 -9.92 3.13 9.20
C VAL A 208 -8.50 2.58 9.22
N THR A 209 -8.28 1.51 9.98
CA THR A 209 -7.10 0.66 9.85
C THR A 209 -7.48 -0.64 9.17
N GLY A 210 -6.78 -1.00 8.09
CA GLY A 210 -7.06 -2.21 7.35
C GLY A 210 -5.94 -2.61 6.41
N GLY A 211 -6.01 -3.81 5.86
CA GLY A 211 -5.08 -4.33 4.89
C GLY A 211 -5.74 -5.32 3.94
N ALA A 212 -5.06 -5.64 2.86
CA ALA A 212 -5.50 -6.68 1.93
C ALA A 212 -4.32 -7.33 1.22
N VAL A 213 -4.50 -8.59 0.85
CA VAL A 213 -3.67 -9.31 -0.12
C VAL A 213 -4.56 -9.70 -1.27
N VAL A 214 -4.18 -9.34 -2.49
CA VAL A 214 -4.82 -9.79 -3.72
C VAL A 214 -3.88 -10.77 -4.41
N GLY A 215 -4.41 -11.88 -4.88
CA GLY A 215 -3.65 -12.92 -5.58
C GLY A 215 -4.51 -13.60 -6.64
N ARG A 216 -3.94 -14.53 -7.39
CA ARG A 216 -4.74 -15.37 -8.26
C ARG A 216 -5.41 -16.45 -7.43
N GLU A 217 -6.72 -16.69 -7.67
CA GLU A 217 -7.53 -17.58 -6.85
C GLU A 217 -6.98 -19.01 -6.81
N ASP A 218 -6.40 -19.49 -7.90
CA ASP A 218 -5.81 -20.83 -8.04
C ASP A 218 -4.34 -20.92 -7.57
N SER A 219 -3.73 -19.79 -7.17
CA SER A 219 -2.35 -19.78 -6.68
C SER A 219 -2.22 -20.50 -5.32
N PRO A 220 -1.37 -21.54 -5.20
CA PRO A 220 -1.14 -22.21 -3.91
C PRO A 220 -0.64 -21.24 -2.83
N PHE A 221 0.15 -20.23 -3.20
CA PHE A 221 0.63 -19.23 -2.25
C PHE A 221 -0.53 -18.38 -1.72
N PHE A 222 -1.40 -17.86 -2.59
CA PHE A 222 -2.57 -17.10 -2.17
C PHE A 222 -3.55 -17.94 -1.35
N GLN A 223 -3.78 -19.19 -1.73
CA GLN A 223 -4.62 -20.13 -0.93
C GLN A 223 -4.05 -20.33 0.48
N ARG A 224 -2.73 -20.35 0.63
CA ARG A 224 -2.08 -20.41 1.95
C ARG A 224 -2.33 -19.11 2.75
N VAL A 225 -2.23 -17.94 2.12
CA VAL A 225 -2.58 -16.65 2.75
C VAL A 225 -4.04 -16.62 3.21
N ARG A 226 -4.96 -17.10 2.37
CA ARG A 226 -6.40 -17.22 2.69
C ARG A 226 -6.64 -18.16 3.88
N LEU A 227 -5.96 -19.29 3.93
CA LEU A 227 -6.02 -20.22 5.06
C LEU A 227 -5.55 -19.52 6.36
N ILE A 228 -4.45 -18.78 6.30
CA ILE A 228 -3.91 -18.01 7.43
C ILE A 228 -4.93 -16.96 7.90
N GLN A 229 -5.52 -16.19 6.98
CA GLN A 229 -6.60 -15.26 7.29
C GLN A 229 -7.70 -15.94 8.12
N ASN A 230 -8.20 -17.08 7.64
CA ASN A 230 -9.31 -17.79 8.26
C ASN A 230 -8.95 -18.39 9.64
N LEU A 231 -7.76 -18.98 9.77
CA LEU A 231 -7.36 -19.68 10.99
C LEU A 231 -6.82 -18.74 12.07
N CYS A 232 -5.95 -17.78 11.67
CA CYS A 232 -5.38 -16.82 12.61
C CYS A 232 -6.32 -15.66 12.93
N GLY A 233 -7.31 -15.38 12.05
CA GLY A 233 -8.46 -14.54 12.37
C GLY A 233 -8.17 -13.04 12.44
N ALA A 234 -7.07 -12.54 11.82
CA ALA A 234 -6.76 -11.12 11.75
C ALA A 234 -7.64 -10.38 10.73
N VAL A 235 -8.96 -10.58 10.80
CA VAL A 235 -9.95 -10.04 9.86
C VAL A 235 -10.46 -8.68 10.31
N PRO A 236 -10.78 -7.75 9.36
CA PRO A 236 -11.34 -6.44 9.69
C PRO A 236 -12.79 -6.56 10.17
N SER A 237 -13.25 -5.56 10.93
CA SER A 237 -14.65 -5.47 11.31
C SER A 237 -15.54 -5.18 10.10
N PRO A 238 -16.83 -5.56 10.13
CA PRO A 238 -17.77 -5.21 9.07
C PRO A 238 -17.90 -3.70 8.85
N PHE A 239 -17.75 -2.90 9.90
CA PHE A 239 -17.80 -1.45 9.83
C PHE A 239 -16.57 -0.88 9.09
N ASP A 240 -15.36 -1.38 9.40
CA ASP A 240 -14.14 -0.97 8.71
C ASP A 240 -14.19 -1.33 7.22
N CYS A 241 -14.72 -2.52 6.89
CA CYS A 241 -14.95 -2.92 5.50
C CYS A 241 -15.90 -1.97 4.78
N TRP A 242 -17.00 -1.58 5.44
CA TRP A 242 -17.98 -0.66 4.90
C TRP A 242 -17.40 0.75 4.67
N LEU A 243 -16.62 1.28 5.63
CA LEU A 243 -15.93 2.57 5.49
C LEU A 243 -14.89 2.52 4.35
N THR A 244 -14.10 1.45 4.26
CA THR A 244 -13.14 1.28 3.17
C THR A 244 -13.83 1.27 1.81
N LEU A 245 -14.91 0.51 1.64
CA LEU A 245 -15.72 0.50 0.41
C LEU A 245 -16.27 1.90 0.08
N ARG A 246 -16.71 2.65 1.10
CA ARG A 246 -17.15 4.03 0.92
C ARG A 246 -16.02 4.93 0.44
N GLY A 247 -14.81 4.78 0.98
CA GLY A 247 -13.60 5.49 0.55
C GLY A 247 -13.21 5.18 -0.89
N ILE A 248 -13.26 3.90 -1.29
CA ILE A 248 -12.94 3.44 -2.64
C ILE A 248 -13.80 4.13 -3.71
N ARG A 249 -15.06 4.44 -3.42
CA ARG A 249 -15.97 5.09 -4.38
C ARG A 249 -15.46 6.45 -4.89
N THR A 250 -14.61 7.12 -4.14
CA THR A 250 -14.00 8.39 -4.52
C THR A 250 -12.52 8.29 -4.84
N LEU A 251 -11.93 7.08 -4.79
CA LEU A 251 -10.50 6.87 -5.03
C LEU A 251 -10.01 7.51 -6.33
N PRO A 252 -10.68 7.34 -7.48
CA PRO A 252 -10.16 7.90 -8.74
C PRO A 252 -10.07 9.43 -8.75
N VAL A 253 -11.05 10.12 -8.17
CA VAL A 253 -11.04 11.60 -8.12
C VAL A 253 -10.03 12.10 -7.10
N ARG A 254 -9.86 11.41 -5.97
CA ARG A 254 -8.86 11.76 -4.96
C ARG A 254 -7.45 11.56 -5.48
N MET A 255 -7.16 10.42 -6.11
CA MET A 255 -5.82 10.14 -6.63
C MET A 255 -5.38 11.14 -7.69
N ARG A 256 -6.28 11.55 -8.61
CA ARG A 256 -5.98 12.62 -9.57
C ARG A 256 -5.64 13.95 -8.89
N ALA A 257 -6.39 14.33 -7.87
CA ALA A 257 -6.12 15.56 -7.12
C ALA A 257 -4.81 15.48 -6.32
N HIS A 258 -4.56 14.36 -5.62
CA HIS A 258 -3.31 14.12 -4.91
C HIS A 258 -2.09 14.22 -5.84
N SER A 259 -2.13 13.55 -6.99
CA SER A 259 -1.02 13.57 -7.96
C SER A 259 -0.80 14.98 -8.54
N ALA A 260 -1.88 15.68 -8.90
CA ALA A 260 -1.78 17.05 -9.43
C ALA A 260 -1.16 18.02 -8.41
N ASN A 261 -1.60 17.93 -7.15
CA ASN A 261 -1.06 18.77 -6.07
C ASN A 261 0.41 18.42 -5.77
N ALA A 262 0.74 17.13 -5.64
CA ALA A 262 2.10 16.68 -5.35
C ALA A 262 3.09 17.11 -6.46
N GLY A 263 2.67 17.01 -7.72
CA GLY A 263 3.50 17.48 -8.85
C GLY A 263 3.76 18.98 -8.84
N GLN A 264 2.80 19.79 -8.36
CA GLN A 264 3.01 21.24 -8.21
C GLN A 264 3.97 21.56 -7.05
N LEU A 265 3.76 20.89 -5.90
CA LEU A 265 4.66 21.06 -4.75
C LEU A 265 6.08 20.58 -5.05
N ALA A 266 6.24 19.46 -5.76
CA ALA A 266 7.55 18.93 -6.10
C ALA A 266 8.37 19.93 -6.95
N ARG A 267 7.76 20.54 -7.97
CA ARG A 267 8.41 21.57 -8.79
C ARG A 267 8.76 22.82 -7.99
N PHE A 268 7.87 23.29 -7.11
CA PHE A 268 8.17 24.41 -6.22
C PHE A 268 9.38 24.10 -5.32
N LEU A 269 9.43 22.91 -4.74
CA LEU A 269 10.51 22.49 -3.85
C LEU A 269 11.85 22.32 -4.61
N GLU A 270 11.81 21.81 -5.85
CA GLU A 270 12.99 21.64 -6.71
C GLU A 270 13.70 22.97 -6.98
N ASP A 271 12.92 24.04 -7.16
CA ASP A 271 13.45 25.39 -7.42
C ASP A 271 13.80 26.18 -6.14
N HIS A 272 13.54 25.62 -4.94
CA HIS A 272 13.70 26.38 -3.69
C HIS A 272 15.11 26.29 -3.11
N SER A 273 15.75 27.43 -2.82
CA SER A 273 17.17 27.52 -2.38
C SER A 273 17.48 26.81 -1.05
N GLN A 274 16.50 26.58 -0.20
CA GLN A 274 16.64 25.87 1.07
C GLN A 274 16.38 24.36 0.95
N VAL A 275 16.14 23.86 -0.26
CA VAL A 275 15.92 22.42 -0.52
C VAL A 275 17.13 21.88 -1.28
N SER A 276 17.73 20.82 -0.76
CA SER A 276 18.92 20.19 -1.33
C SER A 276 18.60 19.02 -2.25
N ALA A 277 17.45 18.35 -2.06
CA ALA A 277 16.98 17.27 -2.91
C ALA A 277 15.46 17.10 -2.79
N VAL A 278 14.82 16.70 -3.88
CA VAL A 278 13.40 16.33 -3.93
C VAL A 278 13.26 14.91 -4.48
N HIS A 279 12.56 14.06 -3.74
CA HIS A 279 12.25 12.69 -4.14
C HIS A 279 10.78 12.63 -4.58
N TYR A 280 10.54 12.69 -5.87
CA TYR A 280 9.22 12.56 -6.48
C TYR A 280 9.35 11.96 -7.88
N PRO A 281 8.77 10.79 -8.17
CA PRO A 281 8.96 10.11 -9.45
C PRO A 281 8.46 10.89 -10.67
N GLY A 282 7.59 11.89 -10.45
CA GLY A 282 7.10 12.78 -11.50
C GLY A 282 8.07 13.85 -11.96
N LEU A 283 9.21 14.07 -11.29
CA LEU A 283 10.27 14.95 -11.75
C LEU A 283 11.13 14.23 -12.78
N PRO A 284 11.46 14.87 -13.94
CA PRO A 284 12.24 14.22 -15.00
C PRO A 284 13.64 13.75 -14.55
N ASP A 285 14.24 14.45 -13.58
CA ASP A 285 15.57 14.14 -13.07
C ASP A 285 15.55 13.06 -11.96
N HIS A 286 14.38 12.56 -11.58
CA HIS A 286 14.28 11.45 -10.63
C HIS A 286 14.84 10.15 -11.24
N PRO A 287 15.77 9.44 -10.57
CA PRO A 287 16.45 8.25 -11.15
C PRO A 287 15.51 7.17 -11.68
N GLY A 288 14.32 7.06 -11.08
CA GLY A 288 13.29 6.07 -11.46
C GLY A 288 12.18 6.61 -12.36
N HIS A 289 12.29 7.84 -12.89
CA HIS A 289 11.23 8.50 -13.67
C HIS A 289 10.73 7.65 -14.84
N ASP A 290 11.64 7.17 -15.68
CA ASP A 290 11.29 6.38 -16.87
C ASP A 290 10.60 5.04 -16.53
N ILE A 291 10.99 4.42 -15.42
CA ILE A 291 10.35 3.20 -14.93
C ILE A 291 8.95 3.54 -14.43
N ALA A 292 8.82 4.58 -13.59
CA ALA A 292 7.53 5.03 -13.09
C ALA A 292 6.57 5.40 -14.23
N ALA A 293 7.02 6.20 -15.21
CA ALA A 293 6.23 6.60 -16.38
C ALA A 293 5.76 5.41 -17.23
N ARG A 294 6.47 4.27 -17.20
CA ARG A 294 6.11 3.06 -17.93
C ARG A 294 5.10 2.18 -17.19
N GLN A 295 5.24 2.06 -15.85
CA GLN A 295 4.44 1.13 -15.05
C GLN A 295 3.31 1.78 -14.25
N MET A 296 3.29 3.12 -14.16
CA MET A 296 2.27 3.90 -13.45
C MET A 296 1.54 4.82 -14.41
N SER A 297 0.26 5.09 -14.13
CA SER A 297 -0.54 6.04 -14.92
C SER A 297 -0.35 7.50 -14.48
N ASP A 298 0.15 7.74 -13.26
CA ASP A 298 0.54 9.02 -12.68
C ASP A 298 1.46 8.76 -11.46
N PHE A 299 2.05 9.79 -10.87
CA PHE A 299 3.16 9.65 -9.91
C PHE A 299 2.74 9.71 -8.42
N GLY A 300 1.45 9.89 -8.15
CA GLY A 300 0.88 9.82 -6.80
C GLY A 300 1.04 11.08 -5.96
N GLY A 301 0.52 10.98 -4.72
CA GLY A 301 0.43 12.09 -3.78
C GLY A 301 1.53 12.10 -2.70
N MET A 302 2.54 11.25 -2.82
CA MET A 302 3.67 11.23 -1.87
C MET A 302 4.89 11.90 -2.47
N LEU A 303 5.59 12.68 -1.67
CA LEU A 303 6.94 13.17 -1.97
C LEU A 303 7.77 13.24 -0.69
N SER A 304 9.09 13.27 -0.84
CA SER A 304 10.01 13.60 0.23
C SER A 304 11.00 14.65 -0.25
N PHE A 305 11.50 15.47 0.65
CA PHE A 305 12.53 16.45 0.33
C PHE A 305 13.52 16.61 1.47
N GLN A 306 14.74 17.02 1.14
CA GLN A 306 15.82 17.27 2.09
C GLN A 306 16.02 18.77 2.24
N VAL A 307 16.13 19.22 3.49
CA VAL A 307 16.27 20.66 3.83
C VAL A 307 17.74 21.00 4.02
N ALA A 308 18.22 22.04 3.35
CA ALA A 308 19.56 22.56 3.56
C ALA A 308 19.73 23.03 5.01
N GLY A 309 20.86 22.64 5.64
CA GLY A 309 21.10 22.93 7.07
C GLY A 309 20.86 21.73 7.98
N GLY A 310 20.52 20.56 7.44
CA GLY A 310 20.48 19.30 8.18
C GLY A 310 19.24 19.14 9.08
N ARG A 311 19.37 18.25 10.07
CA ARG A 311 18.29 17.86 10.97
C ARG A 311 17.55 19.02 11.64
N GLU A 312 18.31 20.01 12.18
CA GLU A 312 17.70 21.13 12.90
C GLU A 312 16.83 21.98 11.98
N ALA A 313 17.30 22.24 10.75
CA ALA A 313 16.55 22.96 9.75
C ALA A 313 15.29 22.21 9.32
N ALA A 314 15.39 20.91 9.06
CA ALA A 314 14.23 20.06 8.72
C ALA A 314 13.19 20.06 9.85
N MET A 315 13.62 19.92 11.10
CA MET A 315 12.72 19.99 12.26
C MET A 315 12.07 21.36 12.41
N ALA A 316 12.80 22.46 12.11
CA ALA A 316 12.26 23.82 12.16
C ALA A 316 11.19 24.01 11.06
N VAL A 317 11.42 23.54 9.85
CA VAL A 317 10.44 23.57 8.75
C VAL A 317 9.18 22.79 9.14
N ALA A 318 9.34 21.55 9.62
CA ALA A 318 8.20 20.74 10.07
C ALA A 318 7.43 21.40 11.23
N ALA A 319 8.10 22.16 12.10
CA ALA A 319 7.46 22.91 13.17
C ALA A 319 6.78 24.21 12.68
N GLY A 320 7.27 24.79 11.57
CA GLY A 320 6.84 26.09 11.04
C GLY A 320 5.58 26.02 10.17
N VAL A 321 5.21 24.85 9.63
CA VAL A 321 4.00 24.71 8.81
C VAL A 321 2.72 24.95 9.64
N LYS A 322 1.68 25.45 8.99
CA LYS A 322 0.39 25.82 9.60
C LYS A 322 -0.80 25.05 9.04
N LEU A 323 -0.72 24.62 7.78
CA LEU A 323 -1.73 23.81 7.12
C LEU A 323 -1.41 22.33 7.19
N PHE A 324 -0.16 21.96 6.95
CA PHE A 324 0.25 20.56 7.08
C PHE A 324 0.14 20.08 8.52
N VAL A 325 -0.47 18.93 8.71
CA VAL A 325 -0.52 18.28 10.02
C VAL A 325 0.76 17.48 10.24
N ARG A 326 1.42 17.70 11.38
CA ARG A 326 2.61 16.92 11.78
C ARG A 326 2.18 15.58 12.33
N ALA A 327 2.07 14.59 11.45
CA ALA A 327 1.60 13.27 11.81
C ALA A 327 2.21 12.20 10.90
N THR A 328 2.28 10.98 11.42
CA THR A 328 2.54 9.79 10.62
C THR A 328 1.32 9.45 9.75
N SER A 329 1.46 8.42 8.91
CA SER A 329 0.47 7.97 7.94
C SER A 329 0.53 8.72 6.61
N LEU A 330 -0.46 8.51 5.75
CA LEU A 330 -0.55 9.10 4.41
C LEU A 330 -1.90 8.80 3.74
N GLY A 331 -2.18 9.51 2.66
CA GLY A 331 -3.25 9.15 1.72
C GLY A 331 -4.65 9.59 2.12
N GLY A 332 -4.75 10.41 3.17
CA GLY A 332 -5.99 11.05 3.56
C GLY A 332 -6.24 12.38 2.86
N THR A 333 -7.35 13.04 3.23
CA THR A 333 -7.77 14.29 2.60
C THR A 333 -6.90 15.48 3.01
N GLN A 334 -6.27 15.43 4.20
CA GLN A 334 -5.40 16.45 4.74
C GLN A 334 -3.94 16.18 4.40
N SER A 335 -3.17 17.24 4.17
CA SER A 335 -1.73 17.14 3.97
C SER A 335 -0.99 16.87 5.27
N LEU A 336 -0.10 15.87 5.25
CA LEU A 336 0.72 15.48 6.40
C LEU A 336 2.21 15.72 6.10
N ILE A 337 2.97 16.11 7.12
CA ILE A 337 4.43 16.26 7.05
C ILE A 337 5.10 15.58 8.24
N GLU A 338 6.20 14.88 7.99
CA GLU A 338 6.88 14.08 9.01
C GLU A 338 8.39 14.03 8.80
N HIS A 339 9.14 14.26 9.88
CA HIS A 339 10.59 14.00 9.92
C HIS A 339 10.82 12.51 10.22
N ARG A 340 11.09 11.72 9.16
CA ARG A 340 11.11 10.25 9.25
C ARG A 340 12.21 9.68 10.14
N ALA A 341 13.44 10.20 10.05
CA ALA A 341 14.56 9.69 10.82
C ALA A 341 14.32 9.74 12.36
N SER A 342 13.51 10.68 12.86
CA SER A 342 13.20 10.76 14.29
C SER A 342 12.21 9.69 14.80
N ILE A 343 11.52 8.99 13.88
CA ILE A 343 10.50 8.00 14.22
C ILE A 343 11.03 6.58 14.02
N GLU A 344 11.93 6.37 13.08
CA GLU A 344 12.47 5.06 12.72
C GLU A 344 13.53 4.55 13.72
N GLY A 345 14.06 5.43 14.56
CA GLY A 345 15.02 5.07 15.59
C GLY A 345 16.48 5.17 15.14
N PRO A 346 17.42 4.74 16.01
CA PRO A 346 18.85 5.01 15.79
C PRO A 346 19.49 4.22 14.63
N ASP A 347 18.87 3.12 14.20
CA ASP A 347 19.39 2.26 13.14
C ASP A 347 18.82 2.63 11.76
N THR A 348 18.13 3.77 11.65
CA THR A 348 17.57 4.23 10.37
C THR A 348 18.67 4.64 9.38
N THR A 349 18.44 4.34 8.11
CA THR A 349 19.25 4.84 7.00
C THR A 349 18.65 6.06 6.32
N THR A 350 17.50 6.54 6.81
CA THR A 350 16.82 7.74 6.32
C THR A 350 17.69 8.97 6.59
N PRO A 351 17.91 9.86 5.59
CA PRO A 351 18.62 11.10 5.81
C PRO A 351 18.04 11.96 6.94
N ASP A 352 18.90 12.50 7.78
CA ASP A 352 18.49 13.28 8.96
C ASP A 352 17.86 14.64 8.63
N ASP A 353 18.00 15.09 7.41
CA ASP A 353 17.42 16.32 6.87
C ASP A 353 16.15 16.08 6.03
N LEU A 354 15.64 14.85 5.99
CA LEU A 354 14.52 14.46 5.15
C LEU A 354 13.17 14.66 5.83
N LEU A 355 12.30 15.36 5.13
CA LEU A 355 10.87 15.47 5.41
C LEU A 355 10.06 14.68 4.38
N ARG A 356 9.18 13.80 4.85
CA ARG A 356 8.21 13.10 4.01
C ARG A 356 6.88 13.83 4.06
N VAL A 357 6.25 14.01 2.90
CA VAL A 357 4.97 14.69 2.75
C VAL A 357 3.95 13.75 2.12
N SER A 358 2.79 13.65 2.74
CA SER A 358 1.57 13.14 2.10
C SER A 358 0.74 14.35 1.68
N VAL A 359 0.66 14.59 0.39
CA VAL A 359 -0.06 15.75 -0.16
C VAL A 359 -1.55 15.43 -0.21
N GLY A 360 -2.36 16.28 0.43
CA GLY A 360 -3.81 16.12 0.53
C GLY A 360 -4.57 16.76 -0.65
N LEU A 361 -5.82 17.12 -0.36
CA LEU A 361 -6.78 17.65 -1.35
C LEU A 361 -6.99 19.15 -1.23
N GLU A 362 -6.22 19.84 -0.38
CA GLU A 362 -6.26 21.28 -0.23
C GLU A 362 -5.86 21.98 -1.54
N ASN A 363 -6.09 23.27 -1.65
CA ASN A 363 -5.61 24.05 -2.79
C ASN A 363 -4.06 24.05 -2.82
N ALA A 364 -3.47 23.74 -3.98
CA ALA A 364 -2.02 23.61 -4.11
C ALA A 364 -1.26 24.92 -3.82
N ASP A 365 -1.82 26.09 -4.18
CA ASP A 365 -1.19 27.38 -3.90
C ASP A 365 -1.14 27.67 -2.39
N ASP A 366 -2.15 27.25 -1.63
CA ASP A 366 -2.16 27.38 -0.17
C ASP A 366 -1.08 26.49 0.46
N LEU A 367 -0.93 25.26 -0.03
CA LEU A 367 0.11 24.32 0.43
C LEU A 367 1.52 24.85 0.11
N ILE A 368 1.72 25.36 -1.10
CA ILE A 368 2.98 26.00 -1.52
C ILE A 368 3.28 27.22 -0.64
N GLY A 369 2.29 28.08 -0.39
CA GLY A 369 2.44 29.23 0.49
C GLY A 369 2.82 28.85 1.93
N ASP A 370 2.26 27.76 2.43
CA ASP A 370 2.61 27.24 3.78
C ASP A 370 4.04 26.70 3.85
N LEU A 371 4.47 25.92 2.84
CA LEU A 371 5.87 25.47 2.76
C LEU A 371 6.84 26.64 2.56
N ALA A 372 6.53 27.59 1.69
CA ALA A 372 7.36 28.75 1.43
C ALA A 372 7.63 29.55 2.72
N GLN A 373 6.59 29.84 3.52
CA GLN A 373 6.76 30.58 4.77
C GLN A 373 7.51 29.78 5.85
N ALA A 374 7.49 28.45 5.78
CA ALA A 374 8.20 27.58 6.73
C ALA A 374 9.67 27.38 6.34
N LEU A 375 9.99 27.43 5.05
CA LEU A 375 11.36 27.32 4.51
C LEU A 375 12.14 28.66 4.64
N GLY A 376 11.46 29.80 4.59
CA GLY A 376 12.05 31.15 4.77
C GLY A 376 12.33 31.85 3.46
#